data_6f6ab89b6db92f755d59e85638e77b8f
#
_entry.id   6f6ab89b6db92f755d59e85638e77b8f
#
_cell.length_a   1.000
_cell.length_b   1.000
_cell.length_c   1.000
_cell.angle_alpha   90.00
_cell.angle_beta   90.00
_cell.angle_gamma   90.00
#
_symmetry.space_group_name_H-M   'P 1'
#
loop_
_entity.id
_entity.type
_entity.pdbx_description
1 polymer ?
#
loop_
_entity_poly.entity_id
_entity_poly.type
_entity_poly.pdbx_seq_one_letter_code
_entity_poly.pdbx_strand_id
1 'polypeptide(L)'
;RTVTGIRPVAASGGINWYGPTFPRSMVTHDIESLKKDFVQAVLLAAESGFDAVEIHAGHGYLISQFLSPYTNKRKDLYGGKFENRKRLMTEILQSVRETMPEKMALLVKMNCWDGFEGGITREEGILTAKEIAACGADAVVVSGGFVSRAPMYVMRGKMPVDIMAYFIKEAWKKMFVSWFGESLIPAIPFHEGFFMEAAKSIQNSLSIPVVLVGGMNSIETINRAMEEGFEFIAMARALIHNTNFINDLRNETINRSECTICNYCVAKMYSGQIACHL
;
A
#
# COMPACT_ATOMS: atom_id res chain seq x y z
N ARG A 1 -8.45 -1.59 20.15
CA ARG A 1 -8.34 -0.32 20.91
C ARG A 1 -7.27 0.49 20.24
N THR A 2 -7.52 1.80 20.00
CA THR A 2 -6.45 2.72 19.61
C THR A 2 -5.47 2.85 20.78
N VAL A 3 -4.19 2.99 20.49
CA VAL A 3 -3.13 3.18 21.50
C VAL A 3 -3.45 4.40 22.39
N THR A 4 -4.11 5.40 21.84
CA THR A 4 -4.48 6.67 22.49
C THR A 4 -5.82 6.64 23.23
N GLY A 5 -6.60 5.55 23.13
CA GLY A 5 -7.97 5.50 23.71
C GLY A 5 -9.00 6.35 22.96
N ILE A 6 -8.60 7.13 21.96
CA ILE A 6 -9.48 8.00 21.16
C ILE A 6 -10.21 7.13 20.11
N ARG A 7 -11.48 7.46 19.84
CA ARG A 7 -12.27 6.80 18.80
C ARG A 7 -11.63 7.04 17.44
N PRO A 8 -11.33 5.98 16.64
CA PRO A 8 -10.69 6.15 15.33
C PRO A 8 -11.62 6.91 14.37
N VAL A 9 -11.00 7.55 13.38
CA VAL A 9 -11.69 8.23 12.27
C VAL A 9 -11.46 7.47 10.97
N ALA A 10 -12.40 7.59 10.02
CA ALA A 10 -12.33 6.99 8.69
C ALA A 10 -13.06 7.86 7.67
N ALA A 11 -12.95 7.53 6.38
CA ALA A 11 -13.73 8.21 5.34
C ALA A 11 -15.23 8.19 5.66
N SER A 12 -15.74 7.04 6.11
CA SER A 12 -17.12 6.87 6.58
C SER A 12 -17.14 6.04 7.87
N GLY A 13 -18.10 6.31 8.74
CA GLY A 13 -18.33 5.51 9.96
C GLY A 13 -18.82 4.10 9.61
N GLY A 14 -18.72 3.21 10.58
CA GLY A 14 -19.15 1.83 10.42
C GLY A 14 -18.38 0.86 11.30
N ILE A 15 -18.32 -0.39 10.89
CA ILE A 15 -17.56 -1.45 11.57
C ILE A 15 -16.34 -1.78 10.72
N ASN A 16 -15.17 -1.69 11.31
CA ASN A 16 -13.96 -2.25 10.72
C ASN A 16 -13.82 -3.73 11.16
N TRP A 17 -14.10 -4.65 10.26
CA TRP A 17 -14.04 -6.09 10.53
C TRP A 17 -12.63 -6.66 10.63
N TYR A 18 -11.63 -5.98 10.10
CA TYR A 18 -10.22 -6.41 10.20
C TYR A 18 -9.67 -6.30 11.63
N GLY A 19 -10.07 -5.24 12.34
CA GLY A 19 -9.81 -5.12 13.77
C GLY A 19 -11.07 -4.50 14.38
N PRO A 20 -11.92 -5.24 15.11
CA PRO A 20 -13.28 -4.80 15.47
C PRO A 20 -13.24 -3.45 16.21
N THR A 21 -13.35 -2.41 15.42
CA THR A 21 -13.38 -1.00 15.86
C THR A 21 -14.54 -0.30 15.18
N PHE A 22 -15.04 0.75 15.82
CA PHE A 22 -16.18 1.55 15.36
C PHE A 22 -15.71 2.97 15.04
N PRO A 23 -15.07 3.21 13.89
CA PRO A 23 -14.63 4.54 13.51
C PRO A 23 -15.83 5.46 13.32
N ARG A 24 -15.63 6.75 13.56
CA ARG A 24 -16.56 7.80 13.10
C ARG A 24 -16.13 8.34 11.74
N SER A 25 -17.08 8.86 10.98
CA SER A 25 -16.75 9.62 9.77
C SER A 25 -15.95 10.87 10.13
N MET A 26 -14.94 11.19 9.34
CA MET A 26 -14.24 12.47 9.42
C MET A 26 -15.20 13.61 9.08
N VAL A 27 -15.14 14.68 9.86
CA VAL A 27 -15.80 15.97 9.57
C VAL A 27 -14.80 16.93 8.93
N THR A 28 -15.27 18.07 8.43
CA THR A 28 -14.41 19.07 7.76
C THR A 28 -13.19 19.46 8.60
N HIS A 29 -13.38 19.69 9.90
CA HIS A 29 -12.28 20.01 10.80
C HIS A 29 -11.20 18.91 10.84
N ASP A 30 -11.59 17.62 10.86
CA ASP A 30 -10.62 16.51 10.83
C ASP A 30 -9.82 16.51 9.52
N ILE A 31 -10.48 16.78 8.39
CA ILE A 31 -9.86 16.85 7.06
C ILE A 31 -8.83 17.98 7.01
N GLU A 32 -9.19 19.17 7.49
CA GLU A 32 -8.27 20.31 7.53
C GLU A 32 -7.08 20.06 8.47
N SER A 33 -7.31 19.44 9.63
CA SER A 33 -6.23 19.03 10.52
C SER A 33 -5.31 18.00 9.85
N LEU A 34 -5.88 16.99 9.20
CA LEU A 34 -5.13 15.94 8.51
C LEU A 34 -4.20 16.51 7.42
N LYS A 35 -4.68 17.47 6.63
CA LYS A 35 -3.84 18.12 5.59
C LYS A 35 -2.63 18.81 6.22
N LYS A 36 -2.83 19.52 7.33
CA LYS A 36 -1.74 20.15 8.08
C LYS A 36 -0.75 19.12 8.64
N ASP A 37 -1.25 17.98 9.13
CA ASP A 37 -0.41 16.92 9.69
C ASP A 37 0.48 16.29 8.60
N PHE A 38 -0.03 16.11 7.37
CA PHE A 38 0.78 15.64 6.23
C PHE A 38 1.88 16.65 5.87
N VAL A 39 1.54 17.94 5.78
CA VAL A 39 2.53 18.99 5.51
C VAL A 39 3.59 19.00 6.60
N GLN A 40 3.20 19.00 7.87
CA GLN A 40 4.15 19.02 8.99
C GLN A 40 5.06 17.77 8.98
N ALA A 41 4.51 16.59 8.67
CA ALA A 41 5.31 15.37 8.58
C ALA A 41 6.36 15.44 7.46
N VAL A 42 6.03 16.02 6.31
CA VAL A 42 6.97 16.22 5.20
C VAL A 42 8.05 17.23 5.55
N LEU A 43 7.70 18.33 6.21
CA LEU A 43 8.68 19.34 6.68
C LEU A 43 9.65 18.74 7.71
N LEU A 44 9.16 17.94 8.65
CA LEU A 44 10.00 17.21 9.60
C LEU A 44 10.95 16.21 8.90
N ALA A 45 10.47 15.54 7.87
CA ALA A 45 11.33 14.66 7.07
C ALA A 45 12.44 15.47 6.35
N ALA A 46 12.09 16.61 5.77
CA ALA A 46 13.07 17.50 5.14
C ALA A 46 14.10 18.03 6.15
N GLU A 47 13.68 18.49 7.31
CA GLU A 47 14.57 18.93 8.40
C GLU A 47 15.48 17.80 8.91
N SER A 48 15.00 16.56 8.85
CA SER A 48 15.76 15.35 9.22
C SER A 48 16.74 14.89 8.14
N GLY A 49 16.79 15.56 6.98
CA GLY A 49 17.72 15.27 5.90
C GLY A 49 17.29 14.14 4.97
N PHE A 50 16.00 13.83 4.89
CA PHE A 50 15.49 12.89 3.88
C PHE A 50 15.43 13.54 2.49
N ASP A 51 15.85 12.81 1.45
CA ASP A 51 15.83 13.26 0.06
C ASP A 51 14.47 13.06 -0.61
N ALA A 52 13.61 12.20 -0.04
CA ALA A 52 12.29 11.87 -0.57
C ALA A 52 11.30 11.49 0.51
N VAL A 53 10.01 11.65 0.21
CA VAL A 53 8.88 11.09 0.98
C VAL A 53 7.97 10.29 0.07
N GLU A 54 7.39 9.21 0.61
CA GLU A 54 6.35 8.43 -0.06
C GLU A 54 5.03 8.59 0.68
N ILE A 55 4.03 9.24 0.06
CA ILE A 55 2.67 9.33 0.60
C ILE A 55 1.92 8.05 0.24
N HIS A 56 1.33 7.42 1.27
CA HIS A 56 0.62 6.16 1.10
C HIS A 56 -0.86 6.38 0.82
N ALA A 57 -1.27 6.23 -0.46
CA ALA A 57 -2.65 6.36 -0.94
C ALA A 57 -3.29 5.00 -1.32
N GLY A 58 -2.73 3.88 -0.85
CA GLY A 58 -3.19 2.53 -1.20
C GLY A 58 -3.66 1.69 -0.01
N HIS A 59 -3.94 0.43 -0.29
CA HIS A 59 -4.16 -0.71 0.61
C HIS A 59 -5.31 -0.56 1.63
N GLY A 60 -6.26 0.37 1.41
CA GLY A 60 -7.36 0.61 2.35
C GLY A 60 -6.99 1.46 3.57
N TYR A 61 -5.81 2.09 3.57
CA TYR A 61 -5.47 3.12 4.56
C TYR A 61 -6.20 4.44 4.24
N LEU A 62 -6.05 5.45 5.05
CA LEU A 62 -6.96 6.59 5.11
C LEU A 62 -7.24 7.25 3.75
N ILE A 63 -6.22 7.61 2.97
CA ILE A 63 -6.40 8.21 1.64
C ILE A 63 -7.12 7.21 0.70
N SER A 64 -6.69 5.94 0.69
CA SER A 64 -7.34 4.87 -0.07
C SER A 64 -8.79 4.66 0.34
N GLN A 65 -9.16 4.87 1.61
CA GLN A 65 -10.55 4.78 2.08
C GLN A 65 -11.43 5.88 1.46
N PHE A 66 -10.89 7.06 1.20
CA PHE A 66 -11.62 8.11 0.49
C PHE A 66 -11.75 7.81 -0.99
N LEU A 67 -10.71 7.27 -1.63
CA LEU A 67 -10.72 6.90 -3.04
C LEU A 67 -11.68 5.73 -3.34
N SER A 68 -11.71 4.71 -2.47
CA SER A 68 -12.49 3.49 -2.69
C SER A 68 -13.99 3.69 -2.44
N PRO A 69 -14.88 3.38 -3.41
CA PRO A 69 -16.32 3.43 -3.20
C PRO A 69 -16.80 2.36 -2.21
N TYR A 70 -15.99 1.35 -1.93
CA TYR A 70 -16.26 0.32 -0.91
C TYR A 70 -16.34 0.91 0.49
N THR A 71 -15.41 1.81 0.86
CA THR A 71 -15.33 2.43 2.19
C THR A 71 -15.90 3.84 2.23
N ASN A 72 -15.88 4.57 1.11
CA ASN A 72 -16.39 5.93 1.04
C ASN A 72 -17.89 5.94 0.71
N LYS A 73 -18.72 6.06 1.76
CA LYS A 73 -20.18 6.18 1.65
C LYS A 73 -20.68 7.61 1.88
N ARG A 74 -19.77 8.60 1.79
CA ARG A 74 -20.08 10.03 1.98
C ARG A 74 -20.99 10.55 0.88
N LYS A 75 -21.79 11.58 1.23
CA LYS A 75 -22.69 12.29 0.30
C LYS A 75 -22.31 13.77 0.14
N ASP A 76 -21.17 14.17 0.72
CA ASP A 76 -20.63 15.52 0.62
C ASP A 76 -19.58 15.65 -0.50
N LEU A 77 -18.82 16.74 -0.51
CA LEU A 77 -17.79 17.05 -1.50
C LEU A 77 -16.63 16.04 -1.58
N TYR A 78 -16.53 15.11 -0.61
CA TYR A 78 -15.49 14.08 -0.53
C TYR A 78 -16.03 12.68 -0.87
N GLY A 79 -17.27 12.54 -1.34
CA GLY A 79 -17.90 11.23 -1.62
C GLY A 79 -18.73 11.17 -2.89
N GLY A 80 -19.23 9.96 -3.22
CA GLY A 80 -20.02 9.71 -4.42
C GLY A 80 -19.17 9.50 -5.66
N LYS A 81 -19.19 10.41 -6.62
CA LYS A 81 -18.43 10.32 -7.89
C LYS A 81 -16.93 10.31 -7.65
N PHE A 82 -16.15 9.71 -8.56
CA PHE A 82 -14.69 9.64 -8.48
C PHE A 82 -14.03 11.01 -8.25
N GLU A 83 -14.51 12.06 -8.94
CA GLU A 83 -14.02 13.43 -8.79
C GLU A 83 -14.10 13.98 -7.34
N ASN A 84 -15.11 13.57 -6.59
CA ASN A 84 -15.22 13.91 -5.17
C ASN A 84 -14.37 12.99 -4.31
N ARG A 85 -14.31 11.69 -4.63
CA ARG A 85 -13.55 10.71 -3.84
C ARG A 85 -12.03 10.97 -3.89
N LYS A 86 -11.50 11.44 -5.01
CA LYS A 86 -10.08 11.82 -5.16
C LYS A 86 -9.70 13.11 -4.43
N ARG A 87 -10.66 13.99 -4.12
CA ARG A 87 -10.44 15.34 -3.58
C ARG A 87 -9.50 15.40 -2.40
N LEU A 88 -9.67 14.54 -1.40
CA LEU A 88 -8.78 14.52 -0.22
C LEU A 88 -7.32 14.28 -0.62
N MET A 89 -7.08 13.30 -1.50
CA MET A 89 -5.73 13.01 -2.01
C MET A 89 -5.16 14.22 -2.74
N THR A 90 -5.93 14.80 -3.67
CA THR A 90 -5.53 15.99 -4.44
C THR A 90 -5.13 17.14 -3.51
N GLU A 91 -5.97 17.49 -2.54
CA GLU A 91 -5.73 18.58 -1.60
C GLU A 91 -4.49 18.33 -0.72
N ILE A 92 -4.28 17.09 -0.25
CA ILE A 92 -3.07 16.73 0.51
C ILE A 92 -1.82 16.90 -0.36
N LEU A 93 -1.82 16.33 -1.59
CA LEU A 93 -0.65 16.35 -2.47
C LEU A 93 -0.28 17.78 -2.89
N GLN A 94 -1.26 18.61 -3.21
CA GLN A 94 -1.06 20.02 -3.54
C GLN A 94 -0.45 20.78 -2.34
N SER A 95 -1.05 20.66 -1.14
CA SER A 95 -0.53 21.32 0.06
C SER A 95 0.88 20.87 0.41
N VAL A 96 1.20 19.60 0.23
CA VAL A 96 2.55 19.06 0.43
C VAL A 96 3.51 19.63 -0.62
N ARG A 97 3.15 19.59 -1.91
CA ARG A 97 4.03 20.07 -3.00
C ARG A 97 4.35 21.56 -2.89
N GLU A 98 3.37 22.38 -2.47
CA GLU A 98 3.54 23.81 -2.28
C GLU A 98 4.51 24.18 -1.14
N THR A 99 4.66 23.31 -0.14
CA THR A 99 5.44 23.60 1.07
C THR A 99 6.74 22.84 1.18
N MET A 100 6.87 21.67 0.53
CA MET A 100 8.09 20.87 0.60
C MET A 100 9.27 21.52 -0.17
N PRO A 101 10.52 21.30 0.27
CA PRO A 101 11.69 21.79 -0.47
C PRO A 101 11.74 21.27 -1.91
N GLU A 102 12.11 22.13 -2.85
CA GLU A 102 12.17 21.81 -4.28
C GLU A 102 13.07 20.60 -4.61
N LYS A 103 14.14 20.42 -3.84
CA LYS A 103 15.11 19.31 -4.02
C LYS A 103 14.60 17.96 -3.49
N MET A 104 13.53 17.96 -2.70
CA MET A 104 12.98 16.74 -2.11
C MET A 104 11.97 16.09 -3.04
N ALA A 105 12.12 14.79 -3.31
CA ALA A 105 11.21 14.07 -4.19
C ALA A 105 9.91 13.66 -3.45
N LEU A 106 8.79 13.78 -4.15
CA LEU A 106 7.46 13.35 -3.70
C LEU A 106 7.04 12.09 -4.47
N LEU A 107 7.02 10.96 -3.79
CA LEU A 107 6.48 9.71 -4.33
C LEU A 107 5.08 9.45 -3.77
N VAL A 108 4.23 8.79 -4.54
CA VAL A 108 2.90 8.39 -4.07
C VAL A 108 2.66 6.92 -4.38
N LYS A 109 2.43 6.12 -3.32
CA LYS A 109 2.03 4.72 -3.45
C LYS A 109 0.51 4.62 -3.55
N MET A 110 0.02 3.96 -4.60
CA MET A 110 -1.39 3.84 -4.87
C MET A 110 -1.81 2.42 -5.25
N ASN A 111 -3.13 2.15 -5.23
CA ASN A 111 -3.69 0.94 -5.79
C ASN A 111 -3.97 1.09 -7.28
N CYS A 112 -3.47 0.15 -8.10
CA CYS A 112 -3.95 -0.01 -9.47
C CYS A 112 -5.37 -0.61 -9.52
N TRP A 113 -5.74 -1.35 -8.47
CA TRP A 113 -7.05 -1.96 -8.25
C TRP A 113 -7.13 -2.41 -6.79
N ASP A 114 -8.32 -2.35 -6.18
CA ASP A 114 -8.51 -2.81 -4.79
C ASP A 114 -8.49 -4.34 -4.63
N GLY A 115 -8.55 -5.10 -5.73
CA GLY A 115 -8.48 -6.54 -5.71
C GLY A 115 -9.84 -7.25 -5.55
N PHE A 116 -10.95 -6.51 -5.61
CA PHE A 116 -12.32 -7.03 -5.49
C PHE A 116 -13.35 -6.09 -6.14
N GLU A 117 -14.51 -6.62 -6.47
CA GLU A 117 -15.62 -5.84 -7.03
C GLU A 117 -16.20 -4.83 -6.02
N GLY A 118 -16.57 -3.64 -6.52
CA GLY A 118 -17.08 -2.55 -5.67
C GLY A 118 -16.01 -1.73 -4.97
N GLY A 119 -14.73 -2.02 -5.17
CA GLY A 119 -13.60 -1.16 -4.83
C GLY A 119 -13.18 -0.24 -5.98
N ILE A 120 -11.97 0.35 -5.91
CA ILE A 120 -11.35 1.09 -7.01
C ILE A 120 -11.17 0.13 -8.19
N THR A 121 -11.63 0.53 -9.38
CA THR A 121 -11.44 -0.23 -10.63
C THR A 121 -10.06 0.03 -11.24
N ARG A 122 -9.66 -0.75 -12.26
CA ARG A 122 -8.39 -0.52 -12.99
C ARG A 122 -8.39 0.82 -13.72
N GLU A 123 -9.53 1.22 -14.28
CA GLU A 123 -9.72 2.52 -14.92
C GLU A 123 -9.59 3.67 -13.93
N GLU A 124 -10.21 3.55 -12.75
CA GLU A 124 -10.05 4.52 -11.66
C GLU A 124 -8.62 4.55 -11.12
N GLY A 125 -7.90 3.41 -11.14
CA GLY A 125 -6.47 3.34 -10.84
C GLY A 125 -5.64 4.22 -11.79
N ILE A 126 -5.86 4.12 -13.10
CA ILE A 126 -5.21 4.98 -14.10
C ILE A 126 -5.56 6.46 -13.88
N LEU A 127 -6.83 6.77 -13.62
CA LEU A 127 -7.25 8.15 -13.33
C LEU A 127 -6.61 8.69 -12.04
N THR A 128 -6.46 7.84 -11.02
CA THR A 128 -5.76 8.19 -9.78
C THR A 128 -4.30 8.51 -10.04
N ALA A 129 -3.60 7.70 -10.86
CA ALA A 129 -2.21 7.94 -11.21
C ALA A 129 -2.02 9.26 -11.98
N LYS A 130 -2.92 9.58 -12.93
CA LYS A 130 -2.92 10.86 -13.64
C LYS A 130 -3.11 12.04 -12.70
N GLU A 131 -4.02 11.92 -11.74
CA GLU A 131 -4.25 12.98 -10.76
C GLU A 131 -3.02 13.19 -9.86
N ILE A 132 -2.36 12.10 -9.43
CA ILE A 132 -1.11 12.15 -8.65
C ILE A 132 -0.02 12.91 -9.43
N ALA A 133 0.16 12.59 -10.72
CA ALA A 133 1.12 13.29 -11.57
C ALA A 133 0.75 14.78 -11.74
N ALA A 134 -0.54 15.10 -11.94
CA ALA A 134 -1.03 16.47 -12.06
C ALA A 134 -0.83 17.31 -10.79
N CYS A 135 -0.78 16.66 -9.61
CA CYS A 135 -0.46 17.29 -8.34
C CYS A 135 1.04 17.50 -8.11
N GLY A 136 1.90 17.19 -9.09
CA GLY A 136 3.34 17.43 -9.03
C GLY A 136 4.13 16.36 -8.28
N ALA A 137 3.63 15.13 -8.22
CA ALA A 137 4.44 14.01 -7.76
C ALA A 137 5.58 13.70 -8.75
N ASP A 138 6.74 13.31 -8.23
CA ASP A 138 7.93 12.98 -9.01
C ASP A 138 7.92 11.51 -9.50
N ALA A 139 7.22 10.62 -8.80
CA ALA A 139 7.01 9.24 -9.22
C ALA A 139 5.74 8.62 -8.60
N VAL A 140 5.19 7.61 -9.29
CA VAL A 140 4.07 6.79 -8.81
C VAL A 140 4.55 5.38 -8.47
N VAL A 141 4.26 4.92 -7.26
CA VAL A 141 4.56 3.54 -6.82
C VAL A 141 3.30 2.71 -6.97
N VAL A 142 3.28 1.81 -7.96
CA VAL A 142 2.09 1.01 -8.28
C VAL A 142 1.99 -0.20 -7.40
N SER A 143 0.91 -0.30 -6.64
CA SER A 143 0.56 -1.46 -5.81
C SER A 143 -0.92 -1.80 -6.00
N GLY A 144 -1.50 -2.61 -5.11
CA GLY A 144 -2.91 -2.94 -5.17
C GLY A 144 -3.36 -3.80 -4.00
N GLY A 145 -4.66 -4.03 -3.93
CA GLY A 145 -5.26 -4.77 -2.84
C GLY A 145 -5.73 -3.90 -1.68
N PHE A 146 -6.40 -4.53 -0.73
CA PHE A 146 -7.06 -3.85 0.37
C PHE A 146 -6.91 -4.71 1.63
N VAL A 147 -6.21 -4.22 2.66
CA VAL A 147 -5.80 -5.02 3.83
C VAL A 147 -6.96 -5.75 4.50
N SER A 148 -8.14 -5.12 4.59
CA SER A 148 -9.31 -5.72 5.26
C SER A 148 -10.15 -6.62 4.35
N ARG A 149 -9.96 -6.63 3.02
CA ARG A 149 -10.82 -7.35 2.08
C ARG A 149 -10.06 -8.25 1.11
N ALA A 150 -8.91 -7.79 0.62
CA ALA A 150 -8.10 -8.50 -0.35
C ALA A 150 -6.58 -8.42 -0.01
N PRO A 151 -6.16 -8.83 1.20
CA PRO A 151 -4.76 -8.70 1.62
C PRO A 151 -3.82 -9.51 0.73
N MET A 152 -4.26 -10.69 0.26
CA MET A 152 -3.42 -11.56 -0.57
C MET A 152 -3.23 -11.03 -1.99
N TYR A 153 -3.96 -9.99 -2.41
CA TYR A 153 -3.74 -9.38 -3.72
C TYR A 153 -2.36 -8.69 -3.81
N VAL A 154 -1.90 -8.07 -2.73
CA VAL A 154 -0.56 -7.47 -2.65
C VAL A 154 0.50 -8.45 -2.15
N MET A 155 0.13 -9.37 -1.24
CA MET A 155 1.09 -10.29 -0.63
C MET A 155 1.34 -11.53 -1.46
N ARG A 156 0.33 -12.03 -2.16
CA ARG A 156 0.37 -13.31 -2.88
C ARG A 156 0.74 -14.50 -1.98
N GLY A 157 0.57 -15.70 -2.50
CA GLY A 157 0.79 -16.91 -1.73
C GLY A 157 -0.33 -17.20 -0.74
N LYS A 158 -0.03 -17.97 0.29
CA LYS A 158 -0.95 -18.35 1.37
C LYS A 158 -0.62 -17.54 2.64
N MET A 159 -1.64 -17.13 3.38
CA MET A 159 -1.42 -16.56 4.71
C MET A 159 -1.15 -17.70 5.71
N PRO A 160 -0.07 -17.66 6.50
CA PRO A 160 0.21 -18.68 7.52
C PRO A 160 -0.69 -18.44 8.75
N VAL A 161 -1.92 -18.93 8.65
CA VAL A 161 -2.97 -18.76 9.65
C VAL A 161 -2.56 -19.31 11.01
N ASP A 162 -1.84 -20.41 11.04
CA ASP A 162 -1.34 -21.04 12.29
C ASP A 162 -0.40 -20.11 13.05
N ILE A 163 0.50 -19.45 12.33
CA ILE A 163 1.41 -18.46 12.91
C ILE A 163 0.64 -17.23 13.41
N MET A 164 -0.33 -16.75 12.64
CA MET A 164 -1.19 -15.65 13.09
C MET A 164 -1.94 -16.04 14.37
N ALA A 165 -2.56 -17.22 14.39
CA ALA A 165 -3.32 -17.73 15.53
C ALA A 165 -2.44 -17.91 16.77
N TYR A 166 -1.16 -18.30 16.60
CA TYR A 166 -0.22 -18.46 17.72
C TYR A 166 -0.07 -17.17 18.55
N PHE A 167 -0.03 -16.00 17.90
CA PHE A 167 0.14 -14.71 18.55
C PHE A 167 -1.14 -14.07 19.09
N ILE A 168 -2.30 -14.67 18.82
CA ILE A 168 -3.58 -14.21 19.37
C ILE A 168 -3.70 -14.63 20.83
N LYS A 169 -3.85 -13.66 21.73
CA LYS A 169 -3.94 -13.90 23.18
C LYS A 169 -5.29 -14.47 23.61
N GLU A 170 -6.37 -14.05 22.95
CA GLU A 170 -7.71 -14.46 23.31
C GLU A 170 -8.08 -15.82 22.70
N ALA A 171 -8.33 -16.82 23.54
CA ALA A 171 -8.56 -18.21 23.14
C ALA A 171 -9.68 -18.37 22.07
N TRP A 172 -10.79 -17.66 22.23
CA TRP A 172 -11.89 -17.74 21.26
C TRP A 172 -11.56 -17.17 19.89
N LYS A 173 -10.78 -16.06 19.84
CA LYS A 173 -10.29 -15.48 18.56
C LYS A 173 -9.28 -16.41 17.91
N LYS A 174 -8.36 -16.97 18.69
CA LYS A 174 -7.39 -17.96 18.24
C LYS A 174 -8.09 -19.13 17.56
N MET A 175 -9.09 -19.72 18.24
CA MET A 175 -9.87 -20.84 17.72
C MET A 175 -10.63 -20.44 16.42
N PHE A 176 -11.26 -19.27 16.39
CA PHE A 176 -11.95 -18.75 15.22
C PHE A 176 -11.00 -18.59 14.01
N VAL A 177 -9.84 -17.98 14.23
CA VAL A 177 -8.83 -17.79 13.16
C VAL A 177 -8.28 -19.13 12.70
N SER A 178 -8.00 -20.09 13.60
CA SER A 178 -7.52 -21.42 13.23
C SER A 178 -8.52 -22.21 12.39
N TRP A 179 -9.82 -22.04 12.62
CA TRP A 179 -10.85 -22.81 11.90
C TRP A 179 -11.28 -22.13 10.58
N PHE A 180 -11.37 -20.83 10.56
CA PHE A 180 -11.96 -20.08 9.44
C PHE A 180 -10.94 -19.20 8.67
N GLY A 181 -9.74 -19.01 9.20
CA GLY A 181 -8.76 -18.06 8.64
C GLY A 181 -8.41 -18.31 7.18
N GLU A 182 -8.23 -19.57 6.78
CA GLU A 182 -7.95 -19.91 5.38
C GLU A 182 -9.11 -19.60 4.44
N SER A 183 -10.34 -19.83 4.88
CA SER A 183 -11.55 -19.50 4.08
C SER A 183 -11.79 -18.00 4.01
N LEU A 184 -11.45 -17.25 5.07
CA LEU A 184 -11.61 -15.80 5.13
C LEU A 184 -10.51 -15.05 4.39
N ILE A 185 -9.32 -15.66 4.25
CA ILE A 185 -8.16 -15.06 3.59
C ILE A 185 -7.70 -16.01 2.46
N PRO A 186 -8.42 -16.05 1.34
CA PRO A 186 -8.12 -16.97 0.25
C PRO A 186 -6.73 -16.67 -0.34
N ALA A 187 -5.96 -17.73 -0.59
CA ALA A 187 -4.66 -17.63 -1.22
C ALA A 187 -4.80 -17.12 -2.67
N ILE A 188 -3.86 -16.27 -3.08
CA ILE A 188 -3.73 -15.85 -4.47
C ILE A 188 -2.37 -16.34 -4.97
N PRO A 189 -2.30 -17.09 -6.07
CA PRO A 189 -1.05 -17.62 -6.60
C PRO A 189 0.01 -16.54 -6.78
N PHE A 190 1.24 -16.86 -6.40
CA PHE A 190 2.40 -16.01 -6.66
C PHE A 190 2.96 -16.29 -8.06
N HIS A 191 3.31 -15.25 -8.75
CA HIS A 191 4.20 -15.25 -9.91
C HIS A 191 5.08 -14.00 -9.85
N GLU A 192 6.26 -14.08 -10.39
CA GLU A 192 7.15 -12.91 -10.44
C GLU A 192 6.56 -11.81 -11.35
N GLY A 193 6.73 -10.55 -10.96
CA GLY A 193 6.22 -9.41 -11.71
C GLY A 193 4.69 -9.26 -11.71
N PHE A 194 3.99 -9.72 -10.68
CA PHE A 194 2.52 -9.79 -10.67
C PHE A 194 1.77 -8.45 -10.79
N PHE A 195 2.44 -7.32 -10.67
CA PHE A 195 1.86 -6.00 -10.98
C PHE A 195 2.38 -5.41 -12.29
N MET A 196 3.28 -6.08 -13.01
CA MET A 196 3.95 -5.54 -14.20
C MET A 196 2.97 -5.07 -15.28
N GLU A 197 1.96 -5.89 -15.61
CA GLU A 197 0.93 -5.54 -16.62
C GLU A 197 0.12 -4.30 -16.20
N ALA A 198 -0.33 -4.25 -14.95
CA ALA A 198 -1.08 -3.11 -14.43
C ALA A 198 -0.22 -1.84 -14.35
N ALA A 199 1.04 -1.99 -13.90
CA ALA A 199 2.00 -0.89 -13.83
C ALA A 199 2.33 -0.35 -15.24
N LYS A 200 2.47 -1.22 -16.26
CA LYS A 200 2.68 -0.84 -17.66
C LYS A 200 1.52 -0.01 -18.21
N SER A 201 0.29 -0.42 -17.91
CA SER A 201 -0.91 0.33 -18.32
C SER A 201 -0.93 1.74 -17.70
N ILE A 202 -0.47 1.89 -16.47
CA ILE A 202 -0.32 3.18 -15.79
C ILE A 202 0.84 3.98 -16.42
N GLN A 203 2.02 3.35 -16.60
CA GLN A 203 3.21 3.98 -17.20
C GLN A 203 2.90 4.60 -18.57
N ASN A 204 2.18 3.88 -19.43
CA ASN A 204 1.77 4.36 -20.75
C ASN A 204 0.86 5.60 -20.70
N SER A 205 0.30 5.94 -19.55
CA SER A 205 -0.61 7.06 -19.35
C SER A 205 0.03 8.27 -18.67
N LEU A 206 1.30 8.17 -18.26
CA LEU A 206 2.03 9.16 -17.46
C LEU A 206 3.29 9.64 -18.18
N SER A 207 3.74 10.85 -17.80
CA SER A 207 5.05 11.41 -18.19
C SER A 207 6.09 11.36 -17.06
N ILE A 208 5.70 10.89 -15.87
CA ILE A 208 6.60 10.73 -14.73
C ILE A 208 6.92 9.25 -14.52
N PRO A 209 8.05 8.90 -13.88
CA PRO A 209 8.44 7.52 -13.61
C PRO A 209 7.39 6.73 -12.83
N VAL A 210 7.28 5.44 -13.16
CA VAL A 210 6.51 4.46 -12.40
C VAL A 210 7.44 3.49 -11.71
N VAL A 211 7.34 3.38 -10.39
CA VAL A 211 8.07 2.40 -9.59
C VAL A 211 7.30 1.08 -9.60
N LEU A 212 7.90 0.04 -10.16
CA LEU A 212 7.30 -1.29 -10.20
C LEU A 212 7.51 -2.02 -8.86
N VAL A 213 6.41 -2.52 -8.30
CA VAL A 213 6.37 -3.39 -7.11
C VAL A 213 5.79 -4.74 -7.52
N GLY A 214 6.12 -5.80 -6.83
CA GLY A 214 5.38 -7.06 -6.89
C GLY A 214 6.15 -8.24 -7.46
N GLY A 215 6.79 -9.01 -6.59
CA GLY A 215 7.44 -10.27 -6.94
C GLY A 215 8.75 -10.13 -7.71
N MET A 216 9.53 -9.10 -7.42
CA MET A 216 10.88 -8.91 -7.99
C MET A 216 11.87 -9.81 -7.26
N ASN A 217 11.94 -11.09 -7.64
CA ASN A 217 12.70 -12.11 -6.93
C ASN A 217 13.85 -12.71 -7.76
N SER A 218 14.00 -12.36 -9.04
CA SER A 218 15.07 -12.85 -9.90
C SER A 218 15.63 -11.75 -10.80
N ILE A 219 16.90 -11.92 -11.22
CA ILE A 219 17.55 -11.02 -12.18
C ILE A 219 16.79 -11.03 -13.52
N GLU A 220 16.25 -12.16 -13.93
CA GLU A 220 15.44 -12.30 -15.15
C GLU A 220 14.22 -11.37 -15.11
N THR A 221 13.46 -11.41 -14.01
CA THR A 221 12.28 -10.54 -13.86
C THR A 221 12.65 -9.07 -13.73
N ILE A 222 13.78 -8.75 -13.09
CA ILE A 222 14.30 -7.39 -13.00
C ILE A 222 14.69 -6.88 -14.40
N ASN A 223 15.46 -7.65 -15.18
CA ASN A 223 15.88 -7.27 -16.54
C ASN A 223 14.64 -7.08 -17.44
N ARG A 224 13.68 -7.98 -17.41
CA ARG A 224 12.42 -7.82 -18.14
C ARG A 224 11.69 -6.52 -17.77
N ALA A 225 11.66 -6.16 -16.48
CA ALA A 225 11.07 -4.90 -16.05
C ALA A 225 11.82 -3.69 -16.62
N MET A 226 13.16 -3.73 -16.63
CA MET A 226 13.97 -2.67 -17.22
C MET A 226 13.78 -2.57 -18.75
N GLU A 227 13.67 -3.70 -19.45
CA GLU A 227 13.36 -3.77 -20.89
C GLU A 227 12.00 -3.19 -21.22
N GLU A 228 11.03 -3.38 -20.31
CA GLU A 228 9.69 -2.76 -20.38
C GLU A 228 9.69 -1.24 -20.06
N GLY A 229 10.86 -0.68 -19.70
CA GLY A 229 11.06 0.75 -19.47
C GLY A 229 10.76 1.21 -18.04
N PHE A 230 10.70 0.31 -17.06
CA PHE A 230 10.62 0.71 -15.65
C PHE A 230 12.01 1.13 -15.16
N GLU A 231 12.16 2.38 -14.75
CA GLU A 231 13.42 2.92 -14.23
C GLU A 231 13.67 2.55 -12.77
N PHE A 232 12.60 2.27 -12.01
CA PHE A 232 12.66 1.99 -10.58
C PHE A 232 11.88 0.74 -10.21
N ILE A 233 12.46 -0.07 -9.32
CA ILE A 233 11.88 -1.30 -8.80
C ILE A 233 11.90 -1.26 -7.28
N ALA A 234 10.75 -1.59 -6.64
CA ALA A 234 10.65 -1.73 -5.20
C ALA A 234 10.51 -3.20 -4.79
N MET A 235 11.28 -3.59 -3.80
CA MET A 235 11.33 -4.94 -3.26
C MET A 235 11.08 -4.93 -1.75
N ALA A 236 10.47 -5.97 -1.21
CA ALA A 236 10.30 -6.14 0.22
C ALA A 236 10.83 -7.50 0.70
N ARG A 237 10.11 -8.60 0.43
CA ARG A 237 10.42 -9.89 1.03
C ARG A 237 11.76 -10.49 0.59
N ALA A 238 12.20 -10.25 -0.63
CA ALA A 238 13.54 -10.65 -1.08
C ALA A 238 14.62 -10.03 -0.20
N LEU A 239 14.49 -8.74 0.14
CA LEU A 239 15.41 -8.02 1.01
C LEU A 239 15.25 -8.34 2.50
N ILE A 240 14.05 -8.75 2.96
CA ILE A 240 13.87 -9.29 4.32
C ILE A 240 14.55 -10.65 4.44
N HIS A 241 14.52 -11.48 3.39
CA HIS A 241 15.17 -12.78 3.35
C HIS A 241 16.69 -12.64 3.31
N ASN A 242 17.19 -11.82 2.39
CA ASN A 242 18.62 -11.54 2.22
C ASN A 242 18.84 -10.04 2.07
N THR A 243 19.34 -9.39 3.12
CA THR A 243 19.63 -7.94 3.11
C THR A 243 20.69 -7.55 2.10
N ASN A 244 21.54 -8.50 1.64
CA ASN A 244 22.59 -8.29 0.66
C ASN A 244 22.16 -8.65 -0.77
N PHE A 245 20.91 -9.01 -0.99
CA PHE A 245 20.37 -9.56 -2.24
C PHE A 245 20.78 -8.77 -3.50
N ILE A 246 20.75 -7.44 -3.47
CA ILE A 246 21.13 -6.62 -4.62
C ILE A 246 22.64 -6.68 -4.91
N ASN A 247 23.47 -6.70 -3.88
CA ASN A 247 24.91 -6.84 -4.06
C ASN A 247 25.27 -8.24 -4.57
N ASP A 248 24.59 -9.28 -4.08
CA ASP A 248 24.79 -10.65 -4.51
C ASP A 248 24.39 -10.83 -5.99
N LEU A 249 23.29 -10.21 -6.44
CA LEU A 249 22.93 -10.15 -7.86
C LEU A 249 23.97 -9.40 -8.69
N ARG A 250 24.47 -8.24 -8.21
CA ARG A 250 25.50 -7.43 -8.90
C ARG A 250 26.82 -8.22 -9.06
N ASN A 251 27.16 -8.99 -8.04
CA ASN A 251 28.38 -9.80 -8.02
C ASN A 251 28.21 -11.17 -8.71
N GLU A 252 27.04 -11.43 -9.28
CA GLU A 252 26.68 -12.68 -9.98
C GLU A 252 26.84 -13.95 -9.12
N THR A 253 26.81 -13.80 -7.78
CA THR A 253 26.89 -14.92 -6.84
C THR A 253 25.58 -15.68 -6.73
N ILE A 254 24.46 -15.00 -7.03
CA ILE A 254 23.12 -15.55 -7.13
C ILE A 254 22.38 -14.94 -8.34
N ASN A 255 21.33 -15.58 -8.81
CA ASN A 255 20.46 -15.06 -9.87
C ASN A 255 19.00 -14.84 -9.42
N ARG A 256 18.66 -15.30 -8.22
CA ARG A 256 17.33 -15.15 -7.64
C ARG A 256 17.34 -15.25 -6.12
N SER A 257 16.28 -14.71 -5.50
CA SER A 257 16.04 -14.84 -4.06
C SER A 257 15.51 -16.24 -3.72
N GLU A 258 15.97 -16.80 -2.61
CA GLU A 258 15.46 -18.06 -2.04
C GLU A 258 14.18 -17.86 -1.21
N CYS A 259 13.62 -16.66 -1.19
CA CYS A 259 12.36 -16.38 -0.49
C CYS A 259 11.21 -17.22 -1.05
N THR A 260 10.69 -18.14 -0.26
CA THR A 260 9.63 -19.11 -0.64
C THR A 260 8.22 -18.51 -0.65
N ILE A 261 8.07 -17.22 -0.37
CA ILE A 261 6.77 -16.51 -0.28
C ILE A 261 5.84 -17.13 0.80
N CYS A 262 6.42 -17.69 1.83
CA CYS A 262 5.67 -18.30 2.94
C CYS A 262 4.86 -17.30 3.79
N ASN A 263 5.11 -16.00 3.66
CA ASN A 263 4.47 -14.91 4.40
C ASN A 263 4.65 -14.94 5.94
N TYR A 264 5.60 -15.72 6.48
CA TYR A 264 5.86 -15.78 7.92
C TYR A 264 6.32 -14.43 8.48
N CYS A 265 7.14 -13.67 7.74
CA CYS A 265 7.54 -12.31 8.12
C CYS A 265 6.34 -11.37 8.23
N VAL A 266 5.32 -11.53 7.37
CA VAL A 266 4.07 -10.76 7.43
C VAL A 266 3.22 -11.17 8.63
N ALA A 267 3.05 -12.46 8.89
CA ALA A 267 2.26 -12.95 10.03
C ALA A 267 2.85 -12.52 11.39
N LYS A 268 4.18 -12.38 11.47
CA LYS A 268 4.90 -11.99 12.69
C LYS A 268 5.00 -10.47 12.91
N MET A 269 4.60 -9.63 11.95
CA MET A 269 4.76 -8.17 12.06
C MET A 269 4.08 -7.56 13.30
N TYR A 270 3.07 -8.22 13.87
CA TYR A 270 2.37 -7.79 15.08
C TYR A 270 2.92 -8.37 16.37
N SER A 271 3.93 -9.21 16.33
CA SER A 271 4.45 -9.95 17.50
C SER A 271 5.85 -9.53 17.93
N GLY A 272 6.57 -8.73 17.14
CA GLY A 272 7.94 -8.36 17.45
C GLY A 272 8.72 -7.91 16.22
N GLN A 273 9.95 -8.41 16.05
CA GLN A 273 10.80 -8.03 14.93
C GLN A 273 10.32 -8.64 13.62
N ILE A 274 10.29 -7.82 12.56
CA ILE A 274 10.12 -8.29 11.19
C ILE A 274 11.45 -8.90 10.74
N ALA A 275 11.46 -10.22 10.53
CA ALA A 275 12.62 -10.94 10.05
C ALA A 275 12.19 -12.16 9.22
N CYS A 276 13.08 -12.66 8.38
CA CYS A 276 12.92 -13.98 7.78
C CYS A 276 13.15 -15.04 8.86
N HIS A 277 12.38 -16.11 8.81
CA HIS A 277 12.41 -17.22 9.79
C HIS A 277 12.66 -18.57 9.11
N LEU A 278 13.10 -18.54 7.86
CA LEU A 278 13.59 -19.70 7.11
C LEU A 278 15.10 -19.65 6.99
#